data_d1f1d4db27999a06c1bb44e8ca011fb8
#
_entry.id   d1f1d4db27999a06c1bb44e8ca011fb8
#
_cell.length_a   1.000
_cell.length_b   1.000
_cell.length_c   1.000
_cell.angle_alpha   90.00
_cell.angle_beta   90.00
_cell.angle_gamma   90.00
#
_symmetry.space_group_name_H-M   'P 1'
#
loop_
_entity.id
_entity.type
_entity.pdbx_description
1 polymer ?
#
loop_
_entity_poly.entity_id
_entity_poly.type
_entity_poly.pdbx_seq_one_letter_code
_entity_poly.pdbx_strand_id
1 'polypeptide(L)'
;MRLNKTVLLFVAGLMTFFTVATASAAIRTVTSRGKSYVTLPNLAAYYAMTISQPARNRVCMQNRFNRIEFETESRSVWINGTLIALSEPVQKLGWQWAIDATDFNKTIEPVARPAEFLKGVGTRTVVLDPGHGGDDKGTSSPRNVHEKLVVLDVAKRVKAKLEARGINVELTRENDRTVDLDARDRKAAALRADLFVSIHANSAANRSVRGAETFVLALPGRYSSNSYGGGRLPTDTNAGNRYDTANMALGYRLQQNILRATGQEDRGVKRARFEVLRDAPCPAALVEMAFMSNLKDEAIAIDPAGRDRIALGIANGIAAYVADVSRARVK
;
A
#
# COMPACT_ATOMS: atom_id res chain seq x y z
N MET A 1 74.99 -30.42 -9.95
CA MET A 1 74.06 -29.50 -9.31
C MET A 1 72.86 -29.33 -10.23
N ARG A 2 71.75 -30.03 -9.99
CA ARG A 2 70.56 -30.05 -10.89
C ARG A 2 69.51 -29.09 -10.35
N LEU A 3 69.10 -28.07 -11.12
CA LEU A 3 67.99 -27.22 -10.83
C LEU A 3 66.66 -27.92 -11.24
N ASN A 4 65.79 -28.12 -10.28
CA ASN A 4 64.39 -28.52 -10.53
C ASN A 4 63.55 -27.29 -10.90
N LYS A 5 62.94 -27.32 -12.09
CA LYS A 5 61.94 -26.39 -12.53
C LYS A 5 60.56 -26.93 -12.15
N THR A 6 59.92 -26.31 -11.16
CA THR A 6 58.49 -26.59 -10.82
C THR A 6 57.63 -25.76 -11.77
N VAL A 7 56.84 -26.47 -12.60
CA VAL A 7 55.83 -25.86 -13.47
C VAL A 7 54.55 -25.70 -12.67
N LEU A 8 54.07 -24.50 -12.44
CA LEU A 8 52.81 -24.17 -11.83
C LEU A 8 51.74 -24.15 -12.96
N LEU A 9 50.83 -25.14 -12.99
CA LEU A 9 49.63 -25.10 -13.84
C LEU A 9 48.56 -24.23 -13.17
N PHE A 10 48.23 -23.09 -13.78
CA PHE A 10 47.01 -22.34 -13.48
C PHE A 10 45.83 -22.97 -14.23
N VAL A 11 44.91 -23.60 -13.49
CA VAL A 11 43.61 -24.02 -14.03
C VAL A 11 42.67 -22.84 -13.88
N ALA A 12 42.42 -22.09 -14.94
CA ALA A 12 41.41 -21.07 -15.00
C ALA A 12 40.02 -21.74 -15.13
N GLY A 13 39.30 -21.87 -14.03
CA GLY A 13 37.92 -22.33 -14.02
C GLY A 13 37.00 -21.29 -14.64
N LEU A 14 36.51 -21.53 -15.84
CA LEU A 14 35.48 -20.73 -16.52
C LEU A 14 34.15 -20.94 -15.81
N MET A 15 33.77 -20.05 -14.88
CA MET A 15 32.40 -20.01 -14.31
C MET A 15 31.46 -19.42 -15.37
N THR A 16 30.79 -20.27 -16.12
CA THR A 16 29.65 -19.89 -16.97
C THR A 16 28.46 -19.57 -16.08
N PHE A 17 28.20 -18.30 -15.88
CA PHE A 17 26.93 -17.82 -15.30
C PHE A 17 25.81 -18.07 -16.32
N PHE A 18 25.04 -19.13 -16.12
CA PHE A 18 23.74 -19.28 -16.80
C PHE A 18 22.78 -18.24 -16.22
N THR A 19 22.60 -17.11 -16.90
CA THR A 19 21.46 -16.25 -16.70
C THR A 19 20.24 -16.95 -17.24
N VAL A 20 19.49 -17.61 -16.36
CA VAL A 20 18.14 -18.08 -16.70
C VAL A 20 17.27 -16.83 -16.82
N ALA A 21 17.13 -16.30 -18.03
CA ALA A 21 16.09 -15.35 -18.36
C ALA A 21 14.74 -16.08 -18.22
N THR A 22 14.11 -16.01 -17.08
CA THR A 22 12.73 -16.43 -16.90
C THR A 22 11.86 -15.41 -17.64
N ALA A 23 11.50 -15.72 -18.90
CA ALA A 23 10.40 -15.06 -19.56
C ALA A 23 9.18 -15.20 -18.61
N SER A 24 8.67 -14.08 -18.10
CA SER A 24 7.44 -14.10 -17.32
C SER A 24 6.32 -14.61 -18.21
N ALA A 25 5.97 -15.87 -18.08
CA ALA A 25 4.84 -16.44 -18.80
C ALA A 25 3.59 -15.65 -18.42
N ALA A 26 2.81 -15.22 -19.41
CA ALA A 26 1.55 -14.52 -19.15
C ALA A 26 0.65 -15.40 -18.28
N ILE A 27 0.03 -14.82 -17.26
CA ILE A 27 -0.87 -15.57 -16.38
C ILE A 27 -2.08 -16.08 -17.15
N ARG A 28 -2.45 -17.33 -16.95
CA ARG A 28 -3.64 -17.92 -17.57
C ARG A 28 -4.92 -17.40 -16.90
N THR A 29 -5.81 -16.82 -17.68
CA THR A 29 -7.13 -16.38 -17.25
C THR A 29 -8.23 -17.31 -17.72
N VAL A 30 -9.35 -17.30 -17.01
CA VAL A 30 -10.60 -17.99 -17.35
C VAL A 30 -11.70 -16.96 -17.47
N THR A 31 -12.47 -17.01 -18.56
CA THR A 31 -13.63 -16.11 -18.73
C THR A 31 -14.90 -16.79 -18.22
N SER A 32 -15.66 -16.08 -17.40
CA SER A 32 -16.97 -16.51 -16.91
C SER A 32 -17.93 -15.30 -16.91
N ARG A 33 -19.10 -15.44 -17.51
CA ARG A 33 -20.12 -14.38 -17.61
C ARG A 33 -19.56 -13.03 -18.09
N GLY A 34 -18.70 -13.06 -19.09
CA GLY A 34 -18.08 -11.87 -19.69
C GLY A 34 -16.98 -11.20 -18.83
N LYS A 35 -16.61 -11.75 -17.68
CA LYS A 35 -15.51 -11.27 -16.83
C LYS A 35 -14.34 -12.24 -16.85
N SER A 36 -13.13 -11.72 -16.75
CA SER A 36 -11.89 -12.51 -16.70
C SER A 36 -11.45 -12.75 -15.25
N TYR A 37 -11.02 -13.95 -14.95
CA TYR A 37 -10.59 -14.40 -13.63
C TYR A 37 -9.25 -15.11 -13.70
N VAL A 38 -8.53 -15.10 -12.59
CA VAL A 38 -7.34 -15.92 -12.35
C VAL A 38 -7.70 -16.95 -11.28
N THR A 39 -7.59 -18.24 -11.62
CA THR A 39 -7.80 -19.30 -10.62
C THR A 39 -6.63 -19.33 -9.63
N LEU A 40 -6.88 -19.67 -8.37
CA LEU A 40 -5.80 -19.72 -7.37
C LEU A 40 -4.72 -20.76 -7.72
N PRO A 41 -5.02 -21.93 -8.32
CA PRO A 41 -3.98 -22.80 -8.85
C PRO A 41 -3.11 -22.17 -9.95
N ASN A 42 -3.71 -21.41 -10.89
CA ASN A 42 -2.94 -20.66 -11.91
C ASN A 42 -2.07 -19.58 -11.27
N LEU A 43 -2.59 -18.89 -10.25
CA LEU A 43 -1.86 -17.89 -9.51
C LEU A 43 -0.67 -18.50 -8.75
N ALA A 44 -0.87 -19.65 -8.10
CA ALA A 44 0.19 -20.37 -7.40
C ALA A 44 1.29 -20.83 -8.38
N ALA A 45 0.90 -21.38 -9.53
CA ALA A 45 1.85 -21.77 -10.58
C ALA A 45 2.63 -20.57 -11.12
N TYR A 46 1.96 -19.44 -11.37
CA TYR A 46 2.57 -18.22 -11.86
C TYR A 46 3.66 -17.65 -10.94
N TYR A 47 3.43 -17.72 -9.61
CA TYR A 47 4.41 -17.26 -8.60
C TYR A 47 5.37 -18.37 -8.13
N ALA A 48 5.31 -19.58 -8.70
CA ALA A 48 6.03 -20.76 -8.21
C ALA A 48 5.81 -20.95 -6.68
N MET A 49 4.54 -20.93 -6.27
CA MET A 49 4.11 -21.11 -4.89
C MET A 49 3.50 -22.51 -4.68
N THR A 50 3.72 -23.07 -3.50
CA THR A 50 2.90 -24.19 -3.01
C THR A 50 1.53 -23.67 -2.59
N ILE A 51 0.48 -24.46 -2.81
CA ILE A 51 -0.90 -24.12 -2.42
C ILE A 51 -1.43 -25.11 -1.40
N SER A 52 -2.12 -24.62 -0.40
CA SER A 52 -2.77 -25.42 0.65
C SER A 52 -4.10 -24.78 1.05
N GLN A 53 -4.97 -25.58 1.64
CA GLN A 53 -6.25 -25.12 2.19
C GLN A 53 -6.30 -25.45 3.69
N PRO A 54 -5.71 -24.61 4.55
CA PRO A 54 -5.59 -24.88 5.99
C PRO A 54 -6.93 -24.84 6.73
N ALA A 55 -7.96 -24.23 6.14
CA ALA A 55 -9.33 -24.21 6.65
C ALA A 55 -10.33 -24.17 5.49
N ARG A 56 -11.60 -24.49 5.78
CA ARG A 56 -12.67 -24.53 4.76
C ARG A 56 -12.81 -23.22 3.97
N ASN A 57 -12.61 -22.09 4.63
CA ASN A 57 -12.72 -20.75 4.06
C ASN A 57 -11.37 -20.05 3.82
N ARG A 58 -10.25 -20.78 3.86
CA ARG A 58 -8.91 -20.21 3.67
C ARG A 58 -8.12 -20.98 2.65
N VAL A 59 -7.54 -20.27 1.68
CA VAL A 59 -6.55 -20.82 0.73
C VAL A 59 -5.24 -20.06 0.94
N CYS A 60 -4.18 -20.80 1.22
CA CYS A 60 -2.84 -20.25 1.45
C CYS A 60 -1.92 -20.67 0.31
N MET A 61 -1.16 -19.70 -0.21
CA MET A 61 -0.10 -19.90 -1.18
C MET A 61 1.19 -19.31 -0.63
N GLN A 62 2.31 -20.03 -0.78
CA GLN A 62 3.59 -19.53 -0.27
C GLN A 62 4.80 -20.03 -1.08
N ASN A 63 5.81 -19.18 -1.10
CA ASN A 63 7.18 -19.52 -1.50
C ASN A 63 8.16 -18.85 -0.53
N ARG A 64 9.46 -18.87 -0.83
CA ARG A 64 10.48 -18.24 0.04
C ARG A 64 10.34 -16.72 0.20
N PHE A 65 9.59 -16.04 -0.68
CA PHE A 65 9.50 -14.57 -0.71
C PHE A 65 8.18 -14.05 -0.17
N ASN A 66 7.08 -14.76 -0.49
CA ASN A 66 5.72 -14.29 -0.20
C ASN A 66 4.85 -15.41 0.35
N ARG A 67 3.95 -15.02 1.26
CA ARG A 67 2.80 -15.78 1.71
C ARG A 67 1.54 -14.98 1.37
N ILE A 68 0.64 -15.58 0.59
CA ILE A 68 -0.64 -14.97 0.20
C ILE A 68 -1.76 -15.87 0.71
N GLU A 69 -2.66 -15.30 1.48
CA GLU A 69 -3.81 -16.01 2.06
C GLU A 69 -5.11 -15.36 1.59
N PHE A 70 -5.97 -16.13 0.98
CA PHE A 70 -7.30 -15.71 0.53
C PHE A 70 -8.37 -16.26 1.47
N GLU A 71 -9.33 -15.41 1.83
CA GLU A 71 -10.59 -15.86 2.41
C GLU A 71 -11.59 -16.07 1.29
N THR A 72 -12.13 -17.29 1.20
CA THR A 72 -13.12 -17.64 0.16
C THR A 72 -14.46 -16.97 0.42
N GLU A 73 -15.16 -16.59 -0.67
CA GLU A 73 -16.44 -15.86 -0.60
C GLU A 73 -16.33 -14.48 0.09
N SER A 74 -15.10 -13.98 0.23
CA SER A 74 -14.76 -12.73 0.87
C SER A 74 -13.87 -11.89 -0.03
N ARG A 75 -13.76 -10.60 0.26
CA ARG A 75 -12.82 -9.69 -0.39
C ARG A 75 -11.51 -9.52 0.39
N SER A 76 -11.27 -10.38 1.35
CA SER A 76 -10.08 -10.33 2.19
C SER A 76 -8.94 -11.16 1.61
N VAL A 77 -7.79 -10.53 1.43
CA VAL A 77 -6.52 -11.20 1.13
C VAL A 77 -5.44 -10.66 2.05
N TRP A 78 -4.60 -11.55 2.56
CA TRP A 78 -3.41 -11.17 3.33
C TRP A 78 -2.17 -11.46 2.49
N ILE A 79 -1.32 -10.47 2.31
CA ILE A 79 0.00 -10.65 1.70
C ILE A 79 1.04 -10.37 2.78
N ASN A 80 1.84 -11.39 3.10
CA ASN A 80 2.84 -11.33 4.17
C ASN A 80 2.25 -10.79 5.50
N GLY A 81 1.03 -11.23 5.81
CA GLY A 81 0.32 -10.90 7.04
C GLY A 81 -0.41 -9.54 7.04
N THR A 82 -0.34 -8.75 5.98
CA THR A 82 -1.05 -7.46 5.87
C THR A 82 -2.33 -7.63 5.06
N LEU A 83 -3.47 -7.19 5.62
CA LEU A 83 -4.78 -7.28 4.99
C LEU A 83 -4.92 -6.29 3.82
N ILE A 84 -5.52 -6.74 2.74
CA ILE A 84 -5.91 -5.92 1.59
C ILE A 84 -7.34 -6.28 1.19
N ALA A 85 -8.15 -5.26 0.94
CA ALA A 85 -9.50 -5.47 0.42
C ALA A 85 -9.47 -5.58 -1.12
N LEU A 86 -9.89 -6.72 -1.65
CA LEU A 86 -10.13 -6.91 -3.07
C LEU A 86 -11.36 -6.09 -3.53
N SER A 87 -11.43 -5.79 -4.81
CA SER A 87 -12.60 -5.13 -5.42
C SER A 87 -13.79 -6.09 -5.52
N GLU A 88 -13.53 -7.36 -5.79
CA GLU A 88 -14.54 -8.41 -5.91
C GLU A 88 -14.24 -9.58 -4.96
N PRO A 89 -15.25 -10.33 -4.51
CA PRO A 89 -15.03 -11.50 -3.68
C PRO A 89 -14.27 -12.60 -4.41
N VAL A 90 -13.45 -13.35 -3.65
CA VAL A 90 -12.93 -14.64 -4.10
C VAL A 90 -14.09 -15.59 -4.34
N GLN A 91 -14.26 -16.08 -5.56
CA GLN A 91 -15.41 -16.87 -5.95
C GLN A 91 -15.05 -18.24 -6.52
N LYS A 92 -16.00 -19.15 -6.51
CA LYS A 92 -15.82 -20.48 -7.06
C LYS A 92 -16.17 -20.50 -8.55
N LEU A 93 -15.23 -20.96 -9.40
CA LEU A 93 -15.46 -21.23 -10.81
C LEU A 93 -15.25 -22.72 -11.06
N GLY A 94 -16.34 -23.44 -11.27
CA GLY A 94 -16.32 -24.90 -11.27
C GLY A 94 -15.78 -25.43 -9.93
N TRP A 95 -14.66 -26.13 -9.96
CA TRP A 95 -14.03 -26.73 -8.77
C TRP A 95 -12.97 -25.83 -8.12
N GLN A 96 -12.61 -24.72 -8.76
CA GLN A 96 -11.48 -23.88 -8.35
C GLN A 96 -11.94 -22.54 -7.78
N TRP A 97 -11.24 -22.06 -6.77
CA TRP A 97 -11.34 -20.68 -6.31
C TRP A 97 -10.59 -19.76 -7.26
N ALA A 98 -11.13 -18.56 -7.47
CA ALA A 98 -10.59 -17.57 -8.39
C ALA A 98 -10.80 -16.15 -7.89
N ILE A 99 -9.93 -15.26 -8.34
CA ILE A 99 -10.03 -13.81 -8.14
C ILE A 99 -10.30 -13.12 -9.47
N ASP A 100 -10.91 -11.94 -9.41
CA ASP A 100 -11.07 -11.07 -10.58
C ASP A 100 -9.69 -10.70 -11.18
N ALA A 101 -9.55 -10.73 -12.51
CA ALA A 101 -8.28 -10.43 -13.17
C ALA A 101 -7.81 -8.98 -12.94
N THR A 102 -8.75 -8.04 -12.68
CA THR A 102 -8.39 -6.67 -12.33
C THR A 102 -7.76 -6.63 -10.93
N ASP A 103 -8.27 -7.40 -9.97
CA ASP A 103 -7.66 -7.51 -8.65
C ASP A 103 -6.28 -8.16 -8.71
N PHE A 104 -6.09 -9.18 -9.57
CA PHE A 104 -4.77 -9.71 -9.83
C PHE A 104 -3.81 -8.59 -10.30
N ASN A 105 -4.17 -7.87 -11.37
CA ASN A 105 -3.30 -6.88 -11.99
C ASN A 105 -3.09 -5.59 -11.17
N LYS A 106 -4.12 -5.16 -10.43
CA LYS A 106 -4.15 -3.85 -9.75
C LYS A 106 -4.02 -3.92 -8.24
N THR A 107 -4.06 -5.14 -7.67
CA THR A 107 -3.98 -5.34 -6.23
C THR A 107 -2.88 -6.32 -5.85
N ILE A 108 -2.87 -7.55 -6.39
CA ILE A 108 -1.91 -8.59 -5.99
C ILE A 108 -0.51 -8.33 -6.58
N GLU A 109 -0.42 -8.15 -7.90
CA GLU A 109 0.84 -7.96 -8.61
C GLU A 109 1.70 -6.80 -8.10
N PRO A 110 1.13 -5.57 -7.90
CA PRO A 110 1.92 -4.44 -7.42
C PRO A 110 2.51 -4.64 -6.02
N VAL A 111 1.90 -5.51 -5.23
CA VAL A 111 2.35 -5.84 -3.87
C VAL A 111 3.33 -7.00 -3.86
N ALA A 112 3.02 -8.08 -4.61
CA ALA A 112 3.83 -9.28 -4.64
C ALA A 112 5.15 -9.10 -5.42
N ARG A 113 5.14 -8.26 -6.47
CA ARG A 113 6.29 -7.98 -7.35
C ARG A 113 6.42 -6.48 -7.67
N PRO A 114 6.58 -5.60 -6.68
CA PRO A 114 6.56 -4.15 -6.90
C PRO A 114 7.59 -3.69 -7.94
N ALA A 115 8.78 -4.30 -7.99
CA ALA A 115 9.82 -3.95 -8.93
C ALA A 115 9.46 -4.14 -10.42
N GLU A 116 8.45 -4.97 -10.73
CA GLU A 116 7.97 -5.17 -12.11
C GLU A 116 6.96 -4.10 -12.55
N PHE A 117 6.29 -3.45 -11.59
CA PHE A 117 5.15 -2.57 -11.83
C PHE A 117 5.43 -1.10 -11.52
N LEU A 118 6.42 -0.82 -10.68
CA LEU A 118 6.83 0.53 -10.38
C LEU A 118 7.75 1.03 -11.49
N LYS A 119 7.20 1.85 -12.38
CA LYS A 119 7.97 2.52 -13.43
C LYS A 119 8.20 3.97 -12.99
N GLY A 120 9.42 4.45 -13.09
CA GLY A 120 9.55 5.88 -12.97
C GLY A 120 10.83 6.45 -12.42
N VAL A 121 10.81 7.75 -12.35
CA VAL A 121 11.82 8.65 -11.83
C VAL A 121 11.90 8.41 -10.32
N GLY A 122 13.10 8.36 -9.74
CA GLY A 122 13.26 8.18 -8.31
C GLY A 122 12.54 9.26 -7.52
N THR A 123 12.02 8.88 -6.37
CA THR A 123 11.33 9.79 -5.47
C THR A 123 12.30 10.83 -4.94
N ARG A 124 12.06 12.09 -5.26
CA ARG A 124 12.84 13.24 -4.81
C ARG A 124 12.06 14.07 -3.81
N THR A 125 10.76 14.29 -4.06
CA THR A 125 9.89 15.15 -3.26
C THR A 125 8.65 14.38 -2.83
N VAL A 126 8.44 14.30 -1.51
CA VAL A 126 7.24 13.76 -0.88
C VAL A 126 6.40 14.91 -0.36
N VAL A 127 5.13 14.96 -0.71
CA VAL A 127 4.17 15.87 -0.09
C VAL A 127 3.35 15.10 0.94
N LEU A 128 3.39 15.57 2.18
CA LEU A 128 2.53 15.11 3.26
C LEU A 128 1.38 16.10 3.42
N ASP A 129 0.18 15.57 3.52
CA ASP A 129 -1.03 16.34 3.66
C ASP A 129 -1.67 16.08 5.03
N PRO A 130 -1.36 16.88 6.07
CA PRO A 130 -2.10 16.80 7.33
C PRO A 130 -3.54 17.27 7.09
N GLY A 131 -4.50 16.34 7.21
CA GLY A 131 -5.90 16.60 6.95
C GLY A 131 -6.47 17.75 7.82
N HIS A 132 -7.62 18.30 7.39
CA HIS A 132 -8.32 19.36 8.11
C HIS A 132 -7.49 20.65 8.32
N GLY A 133 -7.82 21.46 9.31
CA GLY A 133 -7.09 22.67 9.70
C GLY A 133 -7.98 23.91 9.78
N GLY A 134 -7.60 24.90 10.61
CA GLY A 134 -8.37 26.11 10.84
C GLY A 134 -9.75 25.80 11.45
N ASP A 135 -10.82 26.22 10.77
CA ASP A 135 -12.19 25.99 11.23
C ASP A 135 -12.64 24.52 11.09
N ASP A 136 -12.05 23.77 10.16
CA ASP A 136 -12.27 22.34 10.05
C ASP A 136 -11.46 21.58 11.10
N LYS A 137 -12.14 21.14 12.14
CA LYS A 137 -11.53 20.41 13.26
C LYS A 137 -11.25 18.94 12.95
N GLY A 138 -11.87 18.39 11.91
CA GLY A 138 -11.97 16.94 11.70
C GLY A 138 -12.77 16.28 12.83
N THR A 139 -12.52 15.02 13.11
CA THR A 139 -13.12 14.35 14.25
C THR A 139 -12.55 14.84 15.58
N SER A 140 -13.29 14.60 16.65
CA SER A 140 -12.85 14.91 18.01
C SER A 140 -12.88 13.63 18.86
N SER A 141 -11.85 13.43 19.65
CA SER A 141 -11.76 12.32 20.58
C SER A 141 -12.71 12.50 21.78
N PRO A 142 -12.97 11.45 22.59
CA PRO A 142 -13.69 11.55 23.85
C PRO A 142 -13.10 12.58 24.83
N ARG A 143 -11.78 12.84 24.77
CA ARG A 143 -11.09 13.88 25.55
C ARG A 143 -11.05 15.23 24.87
N ASN A 144 -11.89 15.45 23.85
CA ASN A 144 -11.99 16.70 23.09
C ASN A 144 -10.68 17.13 22.39
N VAL A 145 -9.83 16.19 22.02
CA VAL A 145 -8.65 16.46 21.19
C VAL A 145 -9.09 16.41 19.72
N HIS A 146 -8.81 17.47 18.97
CA HIS A 146 -9.20 17.59 17.58
C HIS A 146 -8.19 16.89 16.64
N GLU A 147 -8.68 16.17 15.65
CA GLU A 147 -7.90 15.47 14.65
C GLU A 147 -6.85 16.38 13.98
N LYS A 148 -7.25 17.60 13.55
CA LYS A 148 -6.38 18.56 12.87
C LYS A 148 -5.05 18.82 13.56
N LEU A 149 -5.02 18.78 14.90
CA LEU A 149 -3.82 19.02 15.69
C LEU A 149 -2.92 17.77 15.74
N VAL A 150 -3.54 16.62 15.89
CA VAL A 150 -2.82 15.34 15.97
C VAL A 150 -2.16 15.02 14.63
N VAL A 151 -2.90 15.14 13.52
CA VAL A 151 -2.36 14.85 12.19
C VAL A 151 -1.26 15.82 11.77
N LEU A 152 -1.35 17.09 12.19
CA LEU A 152 -0.29 18.08 11.94
C LEU A 152 1.01 17.71 12.68
N ASP A 153 0.90 17.35 13.97
CA ASP A 153 2.08 16.92 14.75
C ASP A 153 2.70 15.65 14.18
N VAL A 154 1.88 14.65 13.82
CA VAL A 154 2.36 13.42 13.17
C VAL A 154 3.05 13.74 11.84
N ALA A 155 2.46 14.58 10.98
CA ALA A 155 3.06 14.94 9.70
C ALA A 155 4.44 15.63 9.88
N LYS A 156 4.58 16.53 10.85
CA LYS A 156 5.87 17.16 11.19
C LYS A 156 6.93 16.13 11.63
N ARG A 157 6.52 15.16 12.45
CA ARG A 157 7.41 14.07 12.88
C ARG A 157 7.81 13.16 11.73
N VAL A 158 6.88 12.86 10.80
CA VAL A 158 7.18 12.10 9.56
C VAL A 158 8.17 12.87 8.71
N LYS A 159 7.95 14.18 8.51
CA LYS A 159 8.85 15.07 7.77
C LYS A 159 10.28 14.97 8.33
N ALA A 160 10.46 15.21 9.61
CA ALA A 160 11.77 15.15 10.26
C ALA A 160 12.46 13.78 10.09
N LYS A 161 11.70 12.67 10.18
CA LYS A 161 12.24 11.31 10.03
C LYS A 161 12.65 10.98 8.58
N LEU A 162 11.98 11.54 7.59
CA LEU A 162 12.30 11.36 6.17
C LEU A 162 13.45 12.27 5.72
N GLU A 163 13.48 13.52 6.18
CA GLU A 163 14.58 14.46 5.90
C GLU A 163 15.91 13.97 6.48
N ALA A 164 15.88 13.35 7.67
CA ALA A 164 17.04 12.68 8.24
C ALA A 164 17.57 11.50 7.37
N ARG A 165 16.77 11.03 6.40
CA ARG A 165 17.14 9.99 5.42
C ARG A 165 17.46 10.55 4.04
N GLY A 166 17.56 11.90 3.91
CA GLY A 166 17.84 12.56 2.64
C GLY A 166 16.66 12.63 1.66
N ILE A 167 15.42 12.42 2.14
CA ILE A 167 14.20 12.56 1.33
C ILE A 167 13.62 13.95 1.58
N ASN A 168 13.46 14.75 0.51
CA ASN A 168 12.83 16.07 0.61
C ASN A 168 11.34 15.94 0.90
N VAL A 169 10.84 16.69 1.90
CA VAL A 169 9.44 16.61 2.33
C VAL A 169 8.83 18.00 2.47
N GLU A 170 7.69 18.17 1.82
CA GLU A 170 6.86 19.38 1.92
C GLU A 170 5.52 19.04 2.58
N LEU A 171 4.96 19.99 3.33
CA LEU A 171 3.64 19.85 3.95
C LEU A 171 2.62 20.71 3.21
N THR A 172 1.37 20.25 3.05
CA THR A 172 0.29 21.09 2.51
C THR A 172 -0.02 22.26 3.43
N ARG A 173 0.11 22.07 4.75
CA ARG A 173 0.06 23.11 5.79
C ARG A 173 1.08 22.84 6.89
N GLU A 174 1.68 23.88 7.43
CA GLU A 174 2.67 23.80 8.52
C GLU A 174 2.13 24.32 9.86
N ASN A 175 0.96 24.92 9.84
CA ASN A 175 0.26 25.45 11.00
C ASN A 175 -1.24 25.11 10.97
N ASP A 176 -1.99 25.52 11.99
CA ASP A 176 -3.43 25.31 12.06
C ASP A 176 -4.16 26.36 11.22
N ARG A 177 -4.25 26.10 9.91
CA ARG A 177 -4.99 26.91 8.95
C ARG A 177 -5.86 26.05 8.06
N THR A 178 -6.95 26.60 7.57
CA THR A 178 -7.81 25.97 6.55
C THR A 178 -7.05 25.87 5.24
N VAL A 179 -7.12 24.69 4.60
CA VAL A 179 -6.61 24.43 3.24
C VAL A 179 -7.69 23.67 2.50
N ASP A 180 -8.21 24.26 1.43
CA ASP A 180 -9.22 23.64 0.58
C ASP A 180 -8.71 22.34 -0.06
N LEU A 181 -9.59 21.40 -0.32
CA LEU A 181 -9.23 20.08 -0.85
C LEU A 181 -8.46 20.19 -2.16
N ASP A 182 -8.96 20.97 -3.13
CA ASP A 182 -8.26 21.22 -4.39
C ASP A 182 -6.89 21.89 -4.22
N ALA A 183 -6.72 22.74 -3.20
CA ALA A 183 -5.45 23.42 -2.96
C ALA A 183 -4.35 22.45 -2.52
N ARG A 184 -4.73 21.31 -1.93
CA ARG A 184 -3.79 20.24 -1.53
C ARG A 184 -3.16 19.58 -2.75
N ASP A 185 -3.99 19.17 -3.72
CA ASP A 185 -3.54 18.57 -4.99
C ASP A 185 -2.76 19.58 -5.85
N ARG A 186 -3.26 20.85 -5.94
CA ARG A 186 -2.54 21.92 -6.66
C ARG A 186 -1.17 22.18 -6.04
N LYS A 187 -1.03 22.15 -4.72
CA LYS A 187 0.29 22.30 -4.07
C LYS A 187 1.22 21.14 -4.42
N ALA A 188 0.74 19.91 -4.38
CA ALA A 188 1.50 18.74 -4.79
C ALA A 188 1.97 18.83 -6.25
N ALA A 189 1.07 19.27 -7.15
CA ALA A 189 1.40 19.49 -8.56
C ALA A 189 2.45 20.59 -8.76
N ALA A 190 2.31 21.74 -8.10
CA ALA A 190 3.24 22.87 -8.17
C ALA A 190 4.65 22.49 -7.67
N LEU A 191 4.73 21.65 -6.65
CA LEU A 191 5.99 21.12 -6.10
C LEU A 191 6.56 19.96 -6.94
N ARG A 192 5.86 19.52 -8.00
CA ARG A 192 6.21 18.33 -8.79
C ARG A 192 6.45 17.12 -7.87
N ALA A 193 5.52 16.90 -6.96
CA ALA A 193 5.61 15.80 -6.00
C ALA A 193 5.74 14.44 -6.71
N ASP A 194 6.61 13.60 -6.19
CA ASP A 194 6.75 12.20 -6.62
C ASP A 194 5.87 11.26 -5.81
N LEU A 195 5.45 11.71 -4.62
CA LEU A 195 4.53 11.00 -3.72
C LEU A 195 3.64 12.00 -2.98
N PHE A 196 2.38 11.61 -2.76
CA PHE A 196 1.43 12.32 -1.92
C PHE A 196 0.85 11.38 -0.86
N VAL A 197 0.98 11.75 0.42
CA VAL A 197 0.42 10.97 1.53
C VAL A 197 -0.42 11.88 2.42
N SER A 198 -1.74 11.69 2.37
CA SER A 198 -2.68 12.35 3.28
C SER A 198 -2.75 11.61 4.61
N ILE A 199 -2.74 12.34 5.72
CA ILE A 199 -2.69 11.80 7.08
C ILE A 199 -3.93 12.25 7.82
N HIS A 200 -4.74 11.29 8.26
CA HIS A 200 -6.02 11.44 8.94
C HIS A 200 -6.11 10.53 10.16
N ALA A 201 -7.14 10.76 10.97
CA ALA A 201 -7.56 9.88 12.05
C ALA A 201 -9.08 9.71 12.02
N ASN A 202 -9.50 8.48 11.88
CA ASN A 202 -10.88 8.09 11.67
C ASN A 202 -11.74 8.21 12.93
N SER A 203 -13.04 8.10 12.75
CA SER A 203 -14.02 7.99 13.82
C SER A 203 -15.15 7.05 13.41
N ALA A 204 -15.72 6.32 14.35
CA ALA A 204 -16.86 5.47 14.13
C ALA A 204 -17.90 5.63 15.25
N ALA A 205 -19.21 5.51 14.90
CA ALA A 205 -20.27 5.51 15.88
C ALA A 205 -20.14 4.35 16.88
N ASN A 206 -19.71 3.18 16.38
CA ASN A 206 -19.32 2.05 17.22
C ASN A 206 -17.92 2.28 17.78
N ARG A 207 -17.82 2.66 19.05
CA ARG A 207 -16.55 2.94 19.74
C ARG A 207 -15.65 1.72 19.96
N SER A 208 -16.10 0.51 19.67
CA SER A 208 -15.25 -0.68 19.69
C SER A 208 -14.33 -0.77 18.46
N VAL A 209 -14.68 -0.07 17.36
CA VAL A 209 -13.89 -0.02 16.14
C VAL A 209 -12.56 0.70 16.41
N ARG A 210 -11.46 0.06 16.05
CA ARG A 210 -10.10 0.55 16.28
C ARG A 210 -9.12 0.00 15.25
N GLY A 211 -7.88 0.50 15.25
CA GLY A 211 -6.79 0.06 14.40
C GLY A 211 -6.41 1.09 13.35
N ALA A 212 -5.53 0.73 12.45
CA ALA A 212 -5.11 1.56 11.33
C ALA A 212 -5.62 0.99 10.01
N GLU A 213 -5.96 1.88 9.07
CA GLU A 213 -6.34 1.54 7.70
C GLU A 213 -5.73 2.52 6.71
N THR A 214 -5.43 2.04 5.52
CA THR A 214 -4.87 2.89 4.47
C THR A 214 -5.76 2.82 3.23
N PHE A 215 -6.08 3.97 2.68
CA PHE A 215 -6.90 4.07 1.48
C PHE A 215 -6.07 4.47 0.27
N VAL A 216 -6.38 3.82 -0.86
CA VAL A 216 -5.92 4.23 -2.19
C VAL A 216 -7.13 4.47 -3.10
N LEU A 217 -6.93 5.16 -4.20
CA LEU A 217 -8.04 5.50 -5.10
C LEU A 217 -8.76 4.24 -5.60
N ALA A 218 -10.10 4.29 -5.60
CA ALA A 218 -10.92 3.23 -6.15
C ALA A 218 -10.77 3.18 -7.69
N LEU A 219 -10.74 1.95 -8.21
CA LEU A 219 -10.62 1.72 -9.65
C LEU A 219 -11.89 2.18 -10.39
N PRO A 220 -11.78 2.65 -11.65
CA PRO A 220 -12.93 2.88 -12.50
C PRO A 220 -13.75 1.59 -12.64
N GLY A 221 -15.07 1.71 -12.62
CA GLY A 221 -15.96 0.55 -12.73
C GLY A 221 -15.93 -0.40 -11.52
N ARG A 222 -15.43 0.05 -10.36
CA ARG A 222 -15.43 -0.73 -9.10
C ARG A 222 -15.97 0.11 -7.94
N TYR A 223 -16.63 -0.55 -7.00
CA TYR A 223 -17.09 0.11 -5.77
C TYR A 223 -15.92 0.53 -4.87
N SER A 224 -16.12 1.56 -4.07
CA SER A 224 -15.27 1.80 -2.90
C SER A 224 -15.45 0.65 -1.90
N SER A 225 -14.41 0.33 -1.13
CA SER A 225 -14.43 -0.83 -0.23
C SER A 225 -15.55 -0.76 0.80
N ASN A 226 -15.87 0.43 1.28
CA ASN A 226 -16.88 0.65 2.31
C ASN A 226 -18.32 0.77 1.75
N SER A 227 -18.50 0.82 0.41
CA SER A 227 -19.81 0.95 -0.26
C SER A 227 -20.08 -0.18 -1.24
N TYR A 228 -19.45 -1.33 -1.04
CA TYR A 228 -19.60 -2.48 -1.93
C TYR A 228 -21.06 -2.93 -2.03
N GLY A 229 -21.54 -3.04 -3.29
CA GLY A 229 -22.91 -3.44 -3.58
C GLY A 229 -23.97 -2.36 -3.35
N GLY A 230 -23.58 -1.14 -2.93
CA GLY A 230 -24.47 -0.02 -2.69
C GLY A 230 -24.55 0.97 -3.87
N GLY A 231 -25.77 1.21 -4.39
CA GLY A 231 -26.02 2.22 -5.41
C GLY A 231 -25.46 1.90 -6.81
N ARG A 232 -25.43 2.92 -7.68
CA ARG A 232 -24.89 2.81 -9.04
C ARG A 232 -23.37 2.63 -9.02
N LEU A 233 -22.87 1.71 -9.84
CA LEU A 233 -21.45 1.50 -10.01
C LEU A 233 -20.77 2.74 -10.62
N PRO A 234 -19.81 3.38 -9.95
CA PRO A 234 -19.11 4.53 -10.50
C PRO A 234 -18.18 4.10 -11.63
N THR A 235 -18.37 4.71 -12.80
CA THR A 235 -17.58 4.41 -14.01
C THR A 235 -16.49 5.43 -14.29
N ASP A 236 -16.50 6.57 -13.60
CA ASP A 236 -15.62 7.69 -13.86
C ASP A 236 -14.16 7.32 -13.60
N THR A 237 -13.29 7.79 -14.51
CA THR A 237 -11.85 7.71 -14.38
C THR A 237 -11.33 9.06 -13.90
N ASN A 238 -10.60 9.08 -12.81
CA ASN A 238 -9.98 10.28 -12.24
C ASN A 238 -8.49 10.34 -12.61
N ALA A 239 -7.87 11.51 -12.50
CA ALA A 239 -6.45 11.69 -12.81
C ALA A 239 -5.55 10.76 -11.99
N GLY A 240 -5.84 10.56 -10.71
CA GLY A 240 -5.12 9.65 -9.80
C GLY A 240 -5.15 8.17 -10.21
N ASN A 241 -6.12 7.73 -11.04
CA ASN A 241 -6.16 6.35 -11.54
C ASN A 241 -4.99 6.00 -12.49
N ARG A 242 -4.29 7.00 -13.01
CA ARG A 242 -3.05 6.82 -13.75
C ARG A 242 -2.00 6.05 -12.93
N TYR A 243 -2.08 6.15 -11.61
CA TYR A 243 -1.11 5.58 -10.68
C TYR A 243 -1.64 4.36 -9.90
N ASP A 244 -2.72 3.72 -10.33
CA ASP A 244 -3.42 2.64 -9.59
C ASP A 244 -2.49 1.56 -8.99
N THR A 245 -1.49 1.11 -9.75
CA THR A 245 -0.53 0.09 -9.29
C THR A 245 0.45 0.66 -8.27
N ALA A 246 0.94 1.87 -8.50
CA ALA A 246 1.84 2.57 -7.59
C ALA A 246 1.13 2.97 -6.30
N ASN A 247 -0.14 3.43 -6.39
CA ASN A 247 -0.98 3.72 -5.22
C ASN A 247 -1.13 2.48 -4.33
N MET A 248 -1.41 1.30 -4.92
CA MET A 248 -1.57 0.06 -4.17
C MET A 248 -0.27 -0.37 -3.49
N ALA A 249 0.86 -0.30 -4.19
CA ALA A 249 2.18 -0.61 -3.61
C ALA A 249 2.51 0.35 -2.45
N LEU A 250 2.25 1.65 -2.61
CA LEU A 250 2.43 2.67 -1.57
C LEU A 250 1.54 2.37 -0.36
N GLY A 251 0.22 2.19 -0.59
CA GLY A 251 -0.75 1.90 0.48
C GLY A 251 -0.38 0.66 1.27
N TYR A 252 0.06 -0.40 0.60
CA TYR A 252 0.54 -1.61 1.26
C TYR A 252 1.77 -1.36 2.14
N ARG A 253 2.77 -0.63 1.63
CA ARG A 253 3.98 -0.32 2.41
C ARG A 253 3.66 0.55 3.63
N LEU A 254 2.77 1.52 3.49
CA LEU A 254 2.29 2.34 4.61
C LEU A 254 1.60 1.47 5.66
N GLN A 255 0.57 0.72 5.28
CA GLN A 255 -0.19 -0.14 6.20
C GLN A 255 0.73 -1.09 6.95
N GLN A 256 1.55 -1.86 6.23
CA GLN A 256 2.47 -2.83 6.82
C GLN A 256 3.40 -2.21 7.87
N ASN A 257 3.97 -1.05 7.58
CA ASN A 257 4.96 -0.43 8.47
C ASN A 257 4.32 0.30 9.66
N ILE A 258 3.11 0.86 9.48
CA ILE A 258 2.33 1.42 10.61
C ILE A 258 2.03 0.31 11.61
N LEU A 259 1.52 -0.83 11.16
CA LEU A 259 1.20 -1.97 12.04
C LEU A 259 2.44 -2.49 12.77
N ARG A 260 3.58 -2.61 12.08
CA ARG A 260 4.85 -3.02 12.71
C ARG A 260 5.32 -2.06 13.79
N ALA A 261 5.13 -0.76 13.58
CA ALA A 261 5.58 0.26 14.52
C ALA A 261 4.64 0.44 15.72
N THR A 262 3.35 0.21 15.54
CA THR A 262 2.33 0.53 16.54
C THR A 262 1.72 -0.69 17.23
N GLY A 263 1.71 -1.85 16.58
CA GLY A 263 0.99 -3.04 17.03
C GLY A 263 -0.53 -2.90 16.99
N GLN A 264 -1.08 -1.90 16.28
CA GLN A 264 -2.51 -1.70 16.14
C GLN A 264 -3.18 -2.83 15.35
N GLU A 265 -4.51 -2.92 15.45
CA GLU A 265 -5.34 -3.83 14.67
C GLU A 265 -5.25 -3.49 13.19
N ASP A 266 -5.06 -4.52 12.36
CA ASP A 266 -4.99 -4.36 10.90
C ASP A 266 -6.39 -4.28 10.29
N ARG A 267 -6.75 -3.10 9.80
CA ARG A 267 -8.00 -2.87 9.07
C ARG A 267 -7.81 -2.88 7.56
N GLY A 268 -6.60 -3.08 7.12
CA GLY A 268 -6.21 -3.33 5.74
C GLY A 268 -6.02 -2.11 4.87
N VAL A 269 -5.50 -2.40 3.68
CA VAL A 269 -5.50 -1.47 2.56
C VAL A 269 -6.84 -1.56 1.84
N LYS A 270 -7.48 -0.42 1.63
CA LYS A 270 -8.81 -0.28 1.07
C LYS A 270 -8.80 0.68 -0.13
N ARG A 271 -9.90 0.70 -0.87
CA ARG A 271 -10.09 1.62 -1.98
C ARG A 271 -11.26 2.56 -1.70
N ALA A 272 -11.06 3.86 -1.90
CA ALA A 272 -12.11 4.87 -1.76
C ALA A 272 -11.91 6.01 -2.77
N ARG A 273 -12.97 6.83 -2.98
CA ARG A 273 -12.93 8.02 -3.86
C ARG A 273 -12.82 9.29 -3.02
N PHE A 274 -11.86 9.31 -2.10
CA PHE A 274 -11.57 10.56 -1.40
C PHE A 274 -11.06 11.61 -2.39
N GLU A 275 -11.48 12.84 -2.19
CA GLU A 275 -11.24 13.95 -3.12
C GLU A 275 -9.75 14.16 -3.36
N VAL A 276 -8.95 14.21 -2.32
CA VAL A 276 -7.49 14.35 -2.38
C VAL A 276 -6.75 13.18 -3.06
N LEU A 277 -7.44 12.07 -3.37
CA LEU A 277 -6.88 10.97 -4.14
C LEU A 277 -7.32 10.98 -5.60
N ARG A 278 -8.46 11.63 -5.91
CA ARG A 278 -9.01 11.64 -7.27
C ARG A 278 -8.12 12.37 -8.26
N ASP A 279 -7.62 13.53 -7.85
CA ASP A 279 -6.87 14.42 -8.72
C ASP A 279 -5.38 14.51 -8.35
N ALA A 280 -4.91 13.59 -7.50
CA ALA A 280 -3.52 13.51 -7.10
C ALA A 280 -2.58 13.41 -8.33
N PRO A 281 -1.57 14.29 -8.45
CA PRO A 281 -0.69 14.38 -9.61
C PRO A 281 0.40 13.31 -9.67
N CYS A 282 0.50 12.49 -8.62
CA CYS A 282 1.51 11.45 -8.43
C CYS A 282 0.90 10.27 -7.66
N PRO A 283 1.64 9.16 -7.44
CA PRO A 283 1.20 8.09 -6.54
C PRO A 283 0.77 8.62 -5.19
N ALA A 284 -0.45 8.23 -4.75
CA ALA A 284 -1.09 8.79 -3.58
C ALA A 284 -1.76 7.74 -2.69
N ALA A 285 -1.76 7.99 -1.38
CA ALA A 285 -2.51 7.22 -0.39
C ALA A 285 -2.99 8.13 0.74
N LEU A 286 -4.07 7.73 1.41
CA LEU A 286 -4.58 8.35 2.62
C LEU A 286 -4.48 7.34 3.77
N VAL A 287 -3.85 7.75 4.86
CA VAL A 287 -3.69 6.95 6.07
C VAL A 287 -4.67 7.41 7.12
N GLU A 288 -5.53 6.51 7.58
CA GLU A 288 -6.31 6.64 8.80
C GLU A 288 -5.52 5.95 9.92
N MET A 289 -4.75 6.74 10.64
CA MET A 289 -3.72 6.23 11.56
C MET A 289 -4.27 5.67 12.87
N ALA A 290 -5.53 5.95 13.20
CA ALA A 290 -6.19 5.54 14.44
C ALA A 290 -7.68 5.89 14.36
N PHE A 291 -8.52 5.27 15.20
CA PHE A 291 -9.91 5.69 15.42
C PHE A 291 -10.01 6.54 16.68
N MET A 292 -10.11 7.87 16.52
CA MET A 292 -10.18 8.82 17.62
C MET A 292 -11.38 8.57 18.56
N SER A 293 -12.44 7.91 18.09
CA SER A 293 -13.59 7.49 18.88
C SER A 293 -13.32 6.31 19.84
N ASN A 294 -12.24 5.56 19.64
CA ASN A 294 -11.87 4.41 20.46
C ASN A 294 -10.83 4.80 21.53
N LEU A 295 -11.05 4.46 22.79
CA LEU A 295 -10.16 4.89 23.89
C LEU A 295 -8.72 4.37 23.79
N LYS A 296 -8.51 3.19 23.20
CA LYS A 296 -7.15 2.64 23.02
C LYS A 296 -6.40 3.36 21.91
N ASP A 297 -7.07 3.62 20.80
CA ASP A 297 -6.49 4.35 19.68
C ASP A 297 -6.30 5.83 20.02
N GLU A 298 -7.28 6.45 20.71
CA GLU A 298 -7.14 7.78 21.25
C GLU A 298 -5.88 7.89 22.11
N ALA A 299 -5.67 6.94 23.04
CA ALA A 299 -4.48 6.95 23.90
C ALA A 299 -3.17 6.93 23.11
N ILE A 300 -3.12 6.18 21.99
CA ILE A 300 -1.95 6.18 21.10
C ILE A 300 -1.81 7.52 20.37
N ALA A 301 -2.92 8.07 19.86
CA ALA A 301 -2.93 9.29 19.05
C ALA A 301 -2.63 10.56 19.85
N ILE A 302 -3.00 10.62 21.14
CA ILE A 302 -2.75 11.80 21.97
C ILE A 302 -1.40 11.72 22.73
N ASP A 303 -0.84 10.54 22.95
CA ASP A 303 0.46 10.35 23.58
C ASP A 303 1.60 10.75 22.61
N PRO A 304 2.55 11.61 23.03
CA PRO A 304 3.68 11.98 22.19
C PRO A 304 4.52 10.80 21.69
N ALA A 305 4.74 9.78 22.51
CA ALA A 305 5.45 8.57 22.11
C ALA A 305 4.61 7.70 21.16
N GLY A 306 3.29 7.68 21.35
CA GLY A 306 2.34 7.06 20.42
C GLY A 306 2.39 7.69 19.04
N ARG A 307 2.31 9.03 18.96
CA ARG A 307 2.47 9.79 17.72
C ARG A 307 3.83 9.56 17.05
N ASP A 308 4.88 9.43 17.84
CA ASP A 308 6.22 9.14 17.31
C ASP A 308 6.30 7.74 16.68
N ARG A 309 5.67 6.72 17.28
CA ARG A 309 5.56 5.38 16.70
C ARG A 309 4.74 5.38 15.40
N ILE A 310 3.60 6.09 15.38
CA ILE A 310 2.79 6.26 14.15
C ILE A 310 3.64 6.91 13.06
N ALA A 311 4.30 8.03 13.38
CA ALA A 311 5.16 8.74 12.43
C ALA A 311 6.33 7.88 11.92
N LEU A 312 6.94 7.07 12.80
CA LEU A 312 7.96 6.10 12.39
C LEU A 312 7.41 5.08 11.41
N GLY A 313 6.21 4.56 11.65
CA GLY A 313 5.54 3.62 10.75
C GLY A 313 5.29 4.22 9.37
N ILE A 314 4.74 5.44 9.30
CA ILE A 314 4.49 6.15 8.04
C ILE A 314 5.82 6.42 7.31
N ALA A 315 6.83 6.96 8.00
CA ALA A 315 8.14 7.23 7.42
C ALA A 315 8.83 5.96 6.88
N ASN A 316 8.74 4.85 7.61
CA ASN A 316 9.27 3.56 7.17
C ASN A 316 8.49 3.02 5.95
N GLY A 317 7.17 3.21 5.90
CA GLY A 317 6.34 2.83 4.76
C GLY A 317 6.74 3.59 3.49
N ILE A 318 6.90 4.91 3.59
CA ILE A 318 7.37 5.75 2.48
C ILE A 318 8.78 5.32 2.04
N ALA A 319 9.72 5.16 2.97
CA ALA A 319 11.08 4.74 2.65
C ALA A 319 11.13 3.35 1.99
N ALA A 320 10.28 2.41 2.43
CA ALA A 320 10.17 1.09 1.82
C ALA A 320 9.63 1.16 0.38
N TYR A 321 8.64 2.02 0.12
CA TYR A 321 8.15 2.26 -1.24
C TYR A 321 9.23 2.89 -2.12
N VAL A 322 9.96 3.90 -1.63
CA VAL A 322 11.10 4.52 -2.36
C VAL A 322 12.17 3.48 -2.72
N ALA A 323 12.46 2.56 -1.81
CA ALA A 323 13.38 1.46 -2.08
C ALA A 323 12.84 0.48 -3.15
N ASP A 324 11.52 0.21 -3.19
CA ASP A 324 10.90 -0.60 -4.24
C ASP A 324 11.02 0.08 -5.61
N VAL A 325 10.75 1.39 -5.70
CA VAL A 325 10.94 2.20 -6.93
C VAL A 325 12.40 2.17 -7.39
N SER A 326 13.35 2.31 -6.48
CA SER A 326 14.78 2.27 -6.80
C SER A 326 15.21 0.92 -7.37
N ARG A 327 14.71 -0.18 -6.82
CA ARG A 327 14.95 -1.53 -7.35
C ARG A 327 14.35 -1.76 -8.74
N ALA A 328 13.18 -1.19 -9.01
CA ALA A 328 12.52 -1.26 -10.32
C ALA A 328 13.32 -0.55 -11.43
N ARG A 329 14.15 0.44 -11.09
CA ARG A 329 14.96 1.23 -12.04
C ARG A 329 16.25 0.53 -12.49
N VAL A 330 16.72 -0.44 -11.74
CA VAL A 330 17.98 -1.15 -12.01
C VAL A 330 17.80 -2.31 -13.01
N LYS A 331 16.56 -2.66 -13.33
CA LYS A 331 16.20 -3.66 -14.35
C LYS A 331 15.98 -3.00 -15.72
#